data_9302b105c6686edbfbfdddfab920fd6f
#
_entry.id   9302b105c6686edbfbfdddfab920fd6f
#
_cell.length_a   1.000
_cell.length_b   1.000
_cell.length_c   1.000
_cell.angle_alpha   90.00
_cell.angle_beta   90.00
_cell.angle_gamma   90.00
#
_symmetry.space_group_name_H-M   'P 1'
#
loop_
_entity.id
_entity.type
_entity.pdbx_description
1 polymer ?
#
loop_
_entity_poly.entity_id
_entity_poly.type
_entity_poly.pdbx_seq_one_letter_code
_entity_poly.pdbx_strand_id
1 'polypeptide(L)'
;MIEVDQLEIPGLEISGKGLYPAQTPGERPCVLLVEDDPALRRYLEVVLQRAGYEVASAGDGLEAMKVLLAAHVDVIVTDALMPNLDGYELCRFVRNSRHLAHLPIILLSALDPKNTTDESEQVNAFLAKPVSPEDLLKSIHRLHG
;
A
#
# COMPACT_ATOMS: atom_id res chain seq x y z
N MET A 1 -8.26 -2.78 -23.40
CA MET A 1 -8.38 -2.75 -22.83
C MET A 1 -8.83 -2.87 -22.36
N ILE A 2 -8.81 -2.62 -22.60
CA ILE A 2 -9.06 -2.77 -22.06
C ILE A 2 -9.62 -2.64 -21.64
N GLU A 3 -9.49 -2.28 -21.87
CA GLU A 3 -9.83 -2.22 -21.33
C GLU A 3 -10.41 -2.30 -20.75
N VAL A 4 -10.24 -2.17 -20.89
CA VAL A 4 -10.65 -2.27 -20.25
C VAL A 4 -11.30 -2.18 -20.12
N ASP A 5 -11.19 -1.85 -20.52
CA ASP A 5 -11.65 -1.81 -20.32
C ASP A 5 -12.19 -2.14 -20.39
N GLN A 6 -11.88 -2.15 -20.61
CA GLN A 6 -12.05 -2.54 -20.53
C GLN A 6 -12.48 -2.92 -20.08
N LEU A 7 -12.33 -2.85 -20.30
CA LEU A 7 -12.51 -3.25 -19.79
C LEU A 7 -13.20 -3.21 -19.49
N GLU A 8 -13.29 -2.81 -19.65
CA GLU A 8 -13.63 -2.74 -19.27
C GLU A 8 -14.08 -2.67 -18.81
N ILE A 9 -14.02 -2.40 -19.17
CA ILE A 9 -14.33 -2.26 -18.71
C ILE A 9 -14.91 -1.96 -18.78
N PRO A 10 -15.05 -1.81 -18.86
CA PRO A 10 -15.35 -1.44 -18.81
C PRO A 10 -15.56 -0.96 -18.51
N GLY A 11 -15.47 -0.53 -18.82
CA GLY A 11 -15.44 0.01 -18.44
C GLY A 11 -15.40 0.40 -18.05
N LEU A 12 -15.24 0.52 -18.27
CA LEU A 12 -14.97 0.82 -17.77
C LEU A 12 -15.09 1.34 -17.79
N GLU A 13 -14.98 1.87 -17.85
CA GLU A 13 -14.87 2.37 -17.68
C GLU A 13 -15.26 2.94 -17.53
N ILE A 14 -15.44 3.18 -17.86
CA ILE A 14 -15.73 3.71 -17.52
C ILE A 14 -16.05 4.25 -17.33
N SER A 15 -16.11 4.50 -17.59
CA SER A 15 -16.42 5.02 -17.16
C SER A 15 -16.88 5.28 -16.73
N GLY A 16 -16.91 5.20 -16.85
CA GLY A 16 -17.25 5.46 -16.32
C GLY A 16 -17.49 5.51 -15.64
N LYS A 17 -17.62 5.37 -15.81
CA LYS A 17 -17.76 5.76 -14.96
C LYS A 17 -17.57 5.44 -14.08
N GLY A 18 -17.53 5.13 -15.26
CA GLY A 18 -16.84 5.04 -14.20
C GLY A 18 -16.91 5.78 -12.98
N LEU A 19 -16.69 5.04 -12.01
CA LEU A 19 -16.61 5.60 -10.68
C LEU A 19 -15.47 6.59 -10.56
N TYR A 20 -14.49 6.48 -11.42
CA TYR A 20 -13.30 7.31 -11.34
C TYR A 20 -13.19 8.12 -12.61
N PRO A 21 -12.69 9.35 -12.51
CA PRO A 21 -12.37 10.07 -13.72
C PRO A 21 -11.39 9.26 -14.55
N ALA A 22 -11.46 9.40 -15.85
CA ALA A 22 -10.51 8.72 -16.70
C ALA A 22 -9.11 9.13 -16.32
N GLN A 23 -8.26 8.17 -16.05
CA GLN A 23 -6.88 8.40 -15.67
C GLN A 23 -5.97 7.65 -16.61
N THR A 24 -4.92 8.33 -17.05
CA THR A 24 -3.91 7.66 -17.85
C THR A 24 -3.07 6.75 -16.95
N PRO A 25 -2.48 5.71 -17.53
CA PRO A 25 -1.53 4.92 -16.77
C PRO A 25 -0.45 5.81 -16.17
N GLY A 26 -0.12 5.59 -14.93
CA GLY A 26 0.89 6.38 -14.22
C GLY A 26 0.32 7.55 -13.45
N GLU A 27 -0.93 7.93 -13.68
CA GLU A 27 -1.56 9.00 -12.90
C GLU A 27 -2.21 8.49 -11.62
N ARG A 28 -2.47 7.20 -11.54
CA ARG A 28 -3.04 6.61 -10.34
C ARG A 28 -1.96 6.47 -9.28
N PRO A 29 -2.28 6.83 -8.04
CA PRO A 29 -1.31 6.59 -6.97
C PRO A 29 -1.00 5.11 -6.85
N CYS A 30 0.25 4.80 -6.60
CA CYS A 30 0.72 3.43 -6.44
C CYS A 30 0.96 3.13 -4.97
N VAL A 31 0.32 2.08 -4.48
CA VAL A 31 0.48 1.60 -3.11
C VAL A 31 1.37 0.37 -3.16
N LEU A 32 2.43 0.36 -2.37
CA LEU A 32 3.22 -0.84 -2.15
C LEU A 32 2.60 -1.58 -0.97
N LEU A 33 2.05 -2.75 -1.22
CA LEU A 33 1.40 -3.57 -0.20
C LEU A 33 2.34 -4.72 0.16
N VAL A 34 2.75 -4.77 1.42
CA VAL A 34 3.68 -5.77 1.92
C VAL A 34 2.96 -6.62 2.95
N GLU A 35 2.71 -7.87 2.61
CA GLU A 35 1.95 -8.78 3.46
C GLU A 35 2.37 -10.21 3.13
N ASP A 36 2.79 -10.97 4.13
CA ASP A 36 3.29 -12.33 3.90
C ASP A 36 2.18 -13.37 3.76
N ASP A 37 0.98 -13.10 4.26
CA ASP A 37 -0.15 -14.01 4.06
C ASP A 37 -0.72 -13.81 2.66
N PRO A 38 -0.64 -14.81 1.77
CA PRO A 38 -1.09 -14.61 0.39
C PRO A 38 -2.58 -14.31 0.27
N ALA A 39 -3.41 -14.90 1.13
CA ALA A 39 -4.86 -14.68 1.05
C ALA A 39 -5.21 -13.26 1.47
N LEU A 40 -4.63 -12.79 2.56
CA LEU A 40 -4.86 -11.41 3.01
C LEU A 40 -4.28 -10.42 2.00
N ARG A 41 -3.10 -10.70 1.48
CA ARG A 41 -2.48 -9.84 0.47
C ARG A 41 -3.39 -9.69 -0.74
N ARG A 42 -3.92 -10.80 -1.24
CA ARG A 42 -4.81 -10.76 -2.40
C ARG A 42 -6.08 -9.98 -2.11
N TYR A 43 -6.66 -10.20 -0.93
CA TYR A 43 -7.87 -9.49 -0.53
C TYR A 43 -7.63 -7.97 -0.52
N LEU A 44 -6.53 -7.54 0.10
CA LEU A 44 -6.22 -6.11 0.17
C LEU A 44 -5.85 -5.53 -1.19
N GLU A 45 -5.18 -6.31 -2.05
CA GLU A 45 -4.93 -5.88 -3.43
C GLU A 45 -6.24 -5.52 -4.14
N VAL A 46 -7.23 -6.38 -4.02
CA VAL A 46 -8.51 -6.14 -4.68
C VAL A 46 -9.20 -4.90 -4.12
N VAL A 47 -9.18 -4.76 -2.80
CA VAL A 47 -9.75 -3.58 -2.14
C VAL A 47 -9.12 -2.31 -2.68
N LEU A 48 -7.79 -2.27 -2.74
CA LEU A 48 -7.07 -1.08 -3.19
C LEU A 48 -7.29 -0.82 -4.68
N GLN A 49 -7.28 -1.85 -5.49
CA GLN A 49 -7.48 -1.69 -6.93
C GLN A 49 -8.87 -1.15 -7.22
N ARG A 50 -9.87 -1.64 -6.51
CA ARG A 50 -11.24 -1.17 -6.70
C ARG A 50 -11.42 0.27 -6.25
N ALA A 51 -10.56 0.73 -5.36
CA ALA A 51 -10.60 2.12 -4.91
C ALA A 51 -9.81 3.06 -5.81
N GLY A 52 -9.22 2.55 -6.89
CA GLY A 52 -8.54 3.39 -7.88
C GLY A 52 -7.03 3.47 -7.74
N TYR A 53 -6.44 2.63 -6.88
CA TYR A 53 -4.99 2.63 -6.70
C TYR A 53 -4.35 1.56 -7.57
N GLU A 54 -3.14 1.85 -8.04
CA GLU A 54 -2.27 0.80 -8.54
C GLU A 54 -1.61 0.13 -7.34
N VAL A 55 -1.38 -1.16 -7.43
CA VAL A 55 -0.82 -1.92 -6.32
C VAL A 55 0.40 -2.68 -6.79
N ALA A 56 1.51 -2.45 -6.11
CA ALA A 56 2.68 -3.30 -6.21
C ALA A 56 2.69 -4.14 -4.94
N SER A 57 2.85 -5.44 -5.08
CA SER A 57 2.74 -6.36 -3.94
C SER A 57 4.08 -7.00 -3.63
N ALA A 58 4.30 -7.25 -2.35
CA ALA A 58 5.49 -7.93 -1.88
C ALA A 58 5.12 -8.86 -0.74
N GLY A 59 5.80 -10.00 -0.65
CA GLY A 59 5.53 -10.99 0.38
C GLY A 59 6.37 -10.83 1.62
N ASP A 60 7.41 -10.01 1.58
CA ASP A 60 8.25 -9.71 2.74
C ASP A 60 8.99 -8.41 2.51
N GLY A 61 9.76 -8.01 3.52
CA GLY A 61 10.47 -6.73 3.46
C GLY A 61 11.59 -6.68 2.42
N LEU A 62 12.24 -7.81 2.16
CA LEU A 62 13.29 -7.85 1.14
C LEU A 62 12.72 -7.64 -0.25
N GLU A 63 11.61 -8.29 -0.54
CA GLU A 63 10.92 -8.12 -1.81
C GLU A 63 10.43 -6.68 -1.94
N ALA A 64 9.92 -6.11 -0.84
CA ALA A 64 9.47 -4.72 -0.83
C ALA A 64 10.60 -3.75 -1.15
N MET A 65 11.80 -4.00 -0.60
CA MET A 65 12.95 -3.17 -0.91
C MET A 65 13.28 -3.19 -2.39
N LYS A 66 13.18 -4.36 -3.02
CA LYS A 66 13.44 -4.48 -4.45
C LYS A 66 12.44 -3.67 -5.27
N VAL A 67 11.18 -3.71 -4.87
CA VAL A 67 10.16 -2.90 -5.55
C VAL A 67 10.46 -1.42 -5.41
N LEU A 68 10.80 -0.98 -4.19
CA LEU A 68 11.08 0.43 -3.93
C LEU A 68 12.27 0.95 -4.74
N LEU A 69 13.24 0.09 -5.02
CA LEU A 69 14.41 0.48 -5.81
C LEU A 69 14.14 0.48 -7.31
N ALA A 70 13.07 -0.19 -7.75
CA ALA A 70 12.83 -0.38 -9.18
C ALA A 70 11.62 0.36 -9.71
N ALA A 71 10.70 0.80 -8.85
CA ALA A 71 9.43 1.37 -9.29
C ALA A 71 9.03 2.57 -8.43
N HIS A 72 8.19 3.41 -8.98
CA HIS A 72 7.64 4.54 -8.26
C HIS A 72 6.51 4.09 -7.34
N VAL A 73 6.57 4.49 -6.09
CA VAL A 73 5.56 4.17 -5.07
C VAL A 73 5.17 5.46 -4.36
N ASP A 74 3.91 5.61 -4.06
CA ASP A 74 3.39 6.80 -3.39
C ASP A 74 3.10 6.59 -1.92
N VAL A 75 2.73 5.36 -1.54
CA VAL A 75 2.37 5.02 -0.15
C VAL A 75 2.81 3.59 0.10
N ILE A 76 3.31 3.32 1.30
CA ILE A 76 3.68 1.97 1.71
C ILE A 76 2.68 1.50 2.77
N VAL A 77 2.09 0.32 2.56
CA VAL A 77 1.25 -0.37 3.54
C VAL A 77 1.95 -1.68 3.83
N THR A 78 2.41 -1.86 5.06
CA THR A 78 3.21 -3.04 5.39
C THR A 78 2.76 -3.66 6.71
N ASP A 79 2.75 -5.00 6.73
CA ASP A 79 2.61 -5.75 7.95
C ASP A 79 3.82 -5.46 8.85
N ALA A 80 3.59 -5.44 10.15
CA ALA A 80 4.67 -5.19 11.12
C ALA A 80 5.60 -6.39 11.24
N LEU A 81 5.04 -7.59 11.28
CA LEU A 81 5.80 -8.81 11.52
C LEU A 81 5.76 -9.71 10.30
N MET A 82 6.91 -9.95 9.70
CA MET A 82 7.07 -10.76 8.50
C MET A 82 8.40 -11.48 8.56
N PRO A 83 8.53 -12.59 7.84
CA PRO A 83 9.83 -13.25 7.76
C PRO A 83 10.83 -12.41 6.98
N ASN A 84 12.10 -12.69 7.19
CA ASN A 84 13.26 -12.07 6.54
C ASN A 84 13.47 -10.64 7.03
N LEU A 85 12.75 -9.67 6.51
CA LEU A 85 12.85 -8.28 6.94
C LEU A 85 11.45 -7.83 7.34
N ASP A 86 11.27 -7.47 8.62
CA ASP A 86 9.94 -7.10 9.09
C ASP A 86 9.60 -5.63 8.74
N GLY A 87 8.37 -5.23 9.09
CA GLY A 87 7.88 -3.91 8.73
C GLY A 87 8.65 -2.77 9.39
N TYR A 88 9.14 -2.98 10.60
CA TYR A 88 9.93 -1.94 11.29
C TYR A 88 11.29 -1.78 10.62
N GLU A 89 11.91 -2.88 10.23
CA GLU A 89 13.17 -2.83 9.50
C GLU A 89 12.99 -2.16 8.14
N LEU A 90 11.88 -2.46 7.47
CA LEU A 90 11.57 -1.80 6.21
C LEU A 90 11.41 -0.29 6.40
N CYS A 91 10.74 0.12 7.47
CA CYS A 91 10.58 1.54 7.78
C CYS A 91 11.93 2.22 7.97
N ARG A 92 12.84 1.59 8.71
CA ARG A 92 14.17 2.14 8.89
C ARG A 92 14.91 2.29 7.57
N PHE A 93 14.79 1.29 6.70
CA PHE A 93 15.40 1.37 5.37
C PHE A 93 14.85 2.58 4.61
N VAL A 94 13.55 2.74 4.59
CA VAL A 94 12.89 3.84 3.86
C VAL A 94 13.35 5.19 4.42
N ARG A 95 13.32 5.34 5.75
CA ARG A 95 13.68 6.62 6.37
C ARG A 95 15.14 6.98 6.20
N ASN A 96 16.00 5.98 6.01
CA ASN A 96 17.42 6.20 5.78
C ASN A 96 17.78 6.35 4.31
N SER A 97 16.82 6.20 3.42
CA SER A 97 17.05 6.31 1.97
C SER A 97 16.65 7.71 1.52
N ARG A 98 17.62 8.45 0.97
CA ARG A 98 17.39 9.84 0.60
C ARG A 98 16.16 10.03 -0.30
N HIS A 99 15.97 9.14 -1.26
CA HIS A 99 14.89 9.29 -2.22
C HIS A 99 13.55 8.72 -1.75
N LEU A 100 13.56 7.96 -0.65
CA LEU A 100 12.37 7.29 -0.16
C LEU A 100 11.88 7.84 1.18
N ALA A 101 12.69 8.67 1.84
CA ALA A 101 12.43 9.07 3.23
C ALA A 101 11.12 9.84 3.41
N HIS A 102 10.58 10.39 2.33
CA HIS A 102 9.34 11.16 2.39
C HIS A 102 8.08 10.31 2.27
N LEU A 103 8.21 9.02 1.94
CA LEU A 103 7.04 8.20 1.65
C LEU A 103 6.20 7.95 2.90
N PRO A 104 4.88 8.13 2.81
CA PRO A 104 4.01 7.75 3.92
C PRO A 104 4.02 6.25 4.12
N ILE A 105 4.04 5.83 5.37
CA ILE A 105 4.05 4.42 5.75
C ILE A 105 2.89 4.16 6.70
N ILE A 106 2.07 3.17 6.35
CA ILE A 106 0.99 2.66 7.19
C ILE A 106 1.40 1.27 7.64
N LEU A 107 1.45 1.07 8.95
CA LEU A 107 1.86 -0.21 9.53
C LEU A 107 0.62 -0.97 10.00
N LEU A 108 0.51 -2.23 9.60
CA LEU A 108 -0.57 -3.12 10.01
C LEU A 108 -0.04 -4.02 11.11
N SER A 109 -0.68 -4.02 12.26
CA SER A 109 -0.15 -4.75 13.40
C SER A 109 -1.26 -5.37 14.23
N ALA A 110 -1.00 -6.59 14.73
CA ALA A 110 -1.87 -7.22 15.71
C ALA A 110 -1.61 -6.68 17.11
N LEU A 111 -0.51 -5.93 17.29
CA LEU A 111 -0.13 -5.39 18.58
C LEU A 111 -0.74 -4.01 18.79
N ASP A 112 -1.00 -3.67 20.05
CA ASP A 112 -1.48 -2.35 20.40
C ASP A 112 -0.40 -1.31 20.05
N PRO A 113 -0.73 -0.30 19.24
CA PRO A 113 0.26 0.74 18.91
C PRO A 113 0.85 1.43 20.15
N LYS A 114 0.13 1.45 21.27
CA LYS A 114 0.62 2.07 22.49
C LYS A 114 1.83 1.35 23.07
N ASN A 115 2.05 0.11 22.67
CA ASN A 115 3.17 -0.69 23.15
C ASN A 115 4.35 -0.67 22.19
N THR A 116 4.28 0.16 21.15
CA THR A 116 5.39 0.25 20.22
C THR A 116 6.51 1.07 20.83
N THR A 117 7.72 0.80 20.36
CA THR A 117 8.92 1.48 20.82
C THR A 117 9.16 2.74 19.98
N ASP A 118 10.38 3.21 19.98
CA ASP A 118 10.76 4.41 19.24
C ASP A 118 10.52 4.27 17.73
N GLU A 119 10.42 3.04 17.21
CA GLU A 119 10.12 2.84 15.80
C GLU A 119 8.78 3.42 15.41
N SER A 120 7.89 3.65 16.36
CA SER A 120 6.59 4.25 16.07
C SER A 120 6.71 5.62 15.42
N GLU A 121 7.80 6.32 15.64
CA GLU A 121 8.01 7.65 15.06
C GLU A 121 8.32 7.57 13.57
N GLN A 122 8.63 6.40 13.06
CA GLN A 122 8.99 6.22 11.65
C GLN A 122 7.81 5.92 10.76
N VAL A 123 6.63 5.70 11.33
CA VAL A 123 5.43 5.41 10.55
C VAL A 123 4.45 6.55 10.68
N ASN A 124 3.61 6.69 9.66
CA ASN A 124 2.62 7.77 9.61
C ASN A 124 1.28 7.34 10.17
N ALA A 125 1.00 6.06 10.20
CA ALA A 125 -0.25 5.55 10.75
C ALA A 125 -0.09 4.09 11.15
N PHE A 126 -0.83 3.69 12.17
CA PHE A 126 -0.96 2.30 12.59
C PHE A 126 -2.41 1.87 12.40
N LEU A 127 -2.61 0.67 11.88
CA LEU A 127 -3.93 0.07 11.79
C LEU A 127 -3.87 -1.31 12.43
N ALA A 128 -4.83 -1.58 13.31
CA ALA A 128 -4.89 -2.87 13.99
C ALA A 128 -5.43 -3.93 13.06
N LYS A 129 -4.93 -5.15 13.22
CA LYS A 129 -5.46 -6.31 12.54
C LYS A 129 -6.59 -6.91 13.39
N PRO A 130 -7.66 -7.39 12.79
CA PRO A 130 -7.93 -7.44 11.34
C PRO A 130 -8.21 -6.07 10.77
N VAL A 131 -7.66 -5.83 9.57
CA VAL A 131 -7.72 -4.50 8.96
C VAL A 131 -9.09 -4.27 8.34
N SER A 132 -9.72 -3.15 8.70
CA SER A 132 -10.94 -2.72 8.04
C SER A 132 -10.56 -2.09 6.69
N PRO A 133 -11.15 -2.56 5.57
CA PRO A 133 -10.89 -1.92 4.28
C PRO A 133 -11.18 -0.42 4.30
N GLU A 134 -12.25 -0.04 4.98
CA GLU A 134 -12.63 1.37 5.04
C GLU A 134 -11.57 2.20 5.76
N ASP A 135 -11.06 1.70 6.89
CA ASP A 135 -10.02 2.40 7.64
C ASP A 135 -8.74 2.51 6.84
N LEU A 136 -8.38 1.44 6.12
CA LEU A 136 -7.20 1.45 5.28
C LEU A 136 -7.32 2.52 4.19
N LEU A 137 -8.45 2.55 3.50
CA LEU A 137 -8.65 3.52 2.42
C LEU A 137 -8.67 4.96 2.95
N LYS A 138 -9.26 5.18 4.12
CA LYS A 138 -9.26 6.50 4.73
C LYS A 138 -7.84 6.94 5.09
N SER A 139 -7.04 6.03 5.63
CA SER A 139 -5.67 6.35 6.01
C SER A 139 -4.83 6.70 4.79
N ILE A 140 -4.96 5.94 3.71
CA ILE A 140 -4.23 6.23 2.49
C ILE A 140 -4.63 7.59 1.93
N HIS A 141 -5.93 7.84 1.87
CA HIS A 141 -6.43 9.11 1.35
C HIS A 141 -5.91 10.28 2.16
N ARG A 142 -5.93 10.16 3.49
CA ARG A 142 -5.46 11.23 4.36
C ARG A 142 -3.97 11.52 4.15
N LEU A 143 -3.18 10.48 3.96
CA LEU A 143 -1.71 10.63 3.87
C LEU A 143 -1.24 11.02 2.49
N HIS A 144 -1.92 10.57 1.44
CA HIS A 144 -1.51 10.85 0.07
C HIS A 144 -2.40 11.88 -0.59
N GLY A 145 -3.67 11.70 -0.37
CA GLY A 145 -4.70 12.42 -1.04
C GLY A 145 -4.67 13.89 -0.99
#